data_dfc351ac7e6de0bd55f5ace6726f92bb
#
_entry.id   dfc351ac7e6de0bd55f5ace6726f92bb
#
_cell.length_a   1.000
_cell.length_b   1.000
_cell.length_c   1.000
_cell.angle_alpha   90.00
_cell.angle_beta   90.00
_cell.angle_gamma   90.00
#
_symmetry.space_group_name_H-M   'P 1'
#
loop_
_entity.id
_entity.type
_entity.pdbx_description
1 polymer ?
#
loop_
_entity_poly.entity_id
_entity_poly.type
_entity_poly.pdbx_seq_one_letter_code
_entity_poly.pdbx_strand_id
1 'polypeptide(L)'
;MRRGIRKLFALGVFDDVWVDRQLSGGTMNLVIHVVERRRITKIEFTGQRKKSEADLRKKLFVHVGESYSPVQARSQVDTLLKVYRDDGYAQASIDAVPDTTEGEGKLTLRFVVREGEKVKIERITFEGISAFNESRLRKEMKSHQKGFFGGGEINEDHLKEDKDKLEGWYHDHGYRDMKVAGHELLPGSEPRRLILHVKIEEGRPYVIGNVSWDGNKVVSDASLAKVPQPKTGELYDAAKIDRARGEAFGVYAENGYLYVQIEPQETVRDSAVDISYHMTEGEPSNVRYVVISGNKATREKVIRREIDIHEGDRFKRSALMRTHDDIMRLGIFEEVSIDFGSTETSDVDILLKVKEKQVGTASAGAGYTSATGVTGFVELGHNNVLGNGQSLQLHLERGATSNNYFLSFTEPWFHDTPTLLGVSAFNTATNRDLYRETRVGGSVRLGRPLPWPDFSRGSITYRLEGVTLDSLATLSLADRIALAGTQWGQRATTSSI
;
A
#
# COMPACT_ATOMS: atom_id res chain seq x y z
N MET A 1 -12.65 42.76 30.85
CA MET A 1 -11.39 42.31 31.45
C MET A 1 -11.19 40.79 31.32
N ARG A 2 -11.99 39.89 31.92
CA ARG A 2 -11.80 38.40 31.84
C ARG A 2 -11.71 37.87 30.44
N ARG A 3 -12.45 38.40 29.46
CA ARG A 3 -12.41 37.98 28.06
C ARG A 3 -11.09 38.36 27.34
N GLY A 4 -10.48 39.51 27.74
CA GLY A 4 -9.17 39.96 27.23
C GLY A 4 -8.03 39.10 27.74
N ILE A 5 -8.02 38.81 29.08
CA ILE A 5 -7.03 37.90 29.67
C ILE A 5 -7.07 36.51 29.04
N ARG A 6 -8.28 35.94 28.85
CA ARG A 6 -8.42 34.65 28.14
C ARG A 6 -7.87 34.66 26.70
N LYS A 7 -8.03 35.78 25.97
CA LYS A 7 -7.46 35.93 24.64
C LYS A 7 -5.93 35.97 24.66
N LEU A 8 -5.33 36.67 25.68
CA LEU A 8 -3.88 36.68 25.85
C LEU A 8 -3.34 35.29 26.21
N PHE A 9 -3.98 34.56 27.10
CA PHE A 9 -3.61 33.15 27.37
C PHE A 9 -3.77 32.24 26.16
N ALA A 10 -4.78 32.47 25.33
CA ALA A 10 -5.02 31.68 24.14
C ALA A 10 -3.92 31.84 23.04
N LEU A 11 -3.09 32.89 23.13
CA LEU A 11 -1.92 33.06 22.30
C LEU A 11 -0.81 32.02 22.57
N GLY A 12 -0.85 31.37 23.76
CA GLY A 12 0.09 30.31 24.13
C GLY A 12 1.52 30.79 24.41
N VAL A 13 1.78 32.11 24.42
CA VAL A 13 3.12 32.70 24.58
C VAL A 13 3.39 33.25 26.00
N PHE A 14 2.39 33.19 26.86
CA PHE A 14 2.50 33.71 28.24
C PHE A 14 2.32 32.58 29.24
N ASP A 15 3.15 32.58 30.31
CA ASP A 15 3.02 31.68 31.45
C ASP A 15 2.05 32.25 32.48
N ASP A 16 2.04 33.57 32.66
CA ASP A 16 1.08 34.24 33.53
C ASP A 16 0.66 35.59 32.95
N VAL A 17 -0.58 35.99 33.27
CA VAL A 17 -1.15 37.30 32.89
C VAL A 17 -2.05 37.77 34.00
N TRP A 18 -1.66 38.89 34.66
CA TRP A 18 -2.52 39.50 35.67
C TRP A 18 -2.68 41.01 35.40
N VAL A 19 -3.66 41.60 35.99
CA VAL A 19 -4.01 43.00 35.76
C VAL A 19 -4.13 43.75 37.10
N ASP A 20 -3.33 44.79 37.25
CA ASP A 20 -3.38 45.71 38.35
C ASP A 20 -4.18 46.97 38.03
N ARG A 21 -4.82 47.55 39.04
CA ARG A 21 -5.54 48.81 38.96
C ARG A 21 -4.74 49.89 39.65
N GLN A 22 -4.38 50.92 38.92
CA GLN A 22 -3.71 52.10 39.45
C GLN A 22 -4.61 53.32 39.29
N LEU A 23 -4.95 53.98 40.41
CA LEU A 23 -5.69 55.25 40.42
C LEU A 23 -4.70 56.40 40.44
N SER A 24 -4.69 57.22 39.41
CA SER A 24 -3.86 58.42 39.36
C SER A 24 -4.71 59.58 38.84
N GLY A 25 -4.83 60.65 39.63
CA GLY A 25 -5.53 61.86 39.21
C GLY A 25 -7.01 61.71 38.82
N GLY A 26 -7.76 60.75 39.44
CA GLY A 26 -9.15 60.47 39.08
C GLY A 26 -9.38 59.57 37.88
N THR A 27 -8.30 59.17 37.20
CA THR A 27 -8.35 58.18 36.05
C THR A 27 -7.90 56.83 36.54
N MET A 28 -8.64 55.77 36.14
CA MET A 28 -8.28 54.38 36.39
C MET A 28 -7.42 53.85 35.27
N ASN A 29 -6.16 53.58 35.55
CA ASN A 29 -5.25 52.89 34.65
C ASN A 29 -5.25 51.40 34.94
N LEU A 30 -5.31 50.58 33.87
CA LEU A 30 -5.17 49.13 33.95
C LEU A 30 -3.79 48.76 33.45
N VAL A 31 -2.97 48.21 34.31
CA VAL A 31 -1.64 47.70 33.95
C VAL A 31 -1.74 46.21 33.79
N ILE A 32 -1.47 45.72 32.58
CA ILE A 32 -1.45 44.30 32.28
C ILE A 32 -0.01 43.80 32.42
N HIS A 33 0.20 42.94 33.38
CA HIS A 33 1.48 42.26 33.56
C HIS A 33 1.44 40.91 32.84
N VAL A 34 2.48 40.62 32.12
CA VAL A 34 2.64 39.36 31.37
C VAL A 34 3.98 38.74 31.72
N VAL A 35 3.99 37.43 31.88
CA VAL A 35 5.20 36.63 31.98
C VAL A 35 5.30 35.83 30.72
N GLU A 36 6.28 36.13 29.88
CA GLU A 36 6.49 35.40 28.62
C GLU A 36 7.00 34.01 28.91
N ARG A 37 6.48 33.02 28.13
CA ARG A 37 7.02 31.65 28.14
C ARG A 37 8.43 31.65 27.60
N ARG A 38 9.27 30.88 28.26
CA ARG A 38 10.64 30.68 27.81
C ARG A 38 10.64 29.95 26.48
N ARG A 39 11.55 30.30 25.59
CA ARG A 39 11.75 29.65 24.33
C ARG A 39 12.81 28.58 24.43
N ILE A 40 12.57 27.43 23.78
CA ILE A 40 13.54 26.36 23.69
C ILE A 40 14.64 26.80 22.74
N THR A 41 15.85 27.01 23.28
CA THR A 41 17.05 27.39 22.50
C THR A 41 17.83 26.16 22.07
N LYS A 42 17.74 25.08 22.85
CA LYS A 42 18.46 23.84 22.59
C LYS A 42 17.68 22.63 23.12
N ILE A 43 17.81 21.51 22.42
CA ILE A 43 17.31 20.20 22.89
C ILE A 43 18.50 19.26 23.03
N GLU A 44 18.66 18.69 24.21
CA GLU A 44 19.76 17.78 24.54
C GLU A 44 19.24 16.42 25.00
N PHE A 45 19.98 15.38 24.68
CA PHE A 45 19.76 14.04 25.19
C PHE A 45 20.96 13.62 26.04
N THR A 46 20.70 12.98 27.16
CA THR A 46 21.75 12.43 28.02
C THR A 46 21.37 11.04 28.51
N GLY A 47 22.36 10.14 28.62
CA GLY A 47 22.15 8.78 29.13
C GLY A 47 21.75 7.74 28.09
N GLN A 48 21.42 8.13 26.86
CA GLN A 48 21.16 7.21 25.76
C GLN A 48 22.47 6.51 25.31
N ARG A 49 22.41 5.20 25.09
CA ARG A 49 23.54 4.38 24.63
C ARG A 49 23.14 3.43 23.51
N LYS A 50 21.88 3.01 23.48
CA LYS A 50 21.36 2.01 22.56
C LYS A 50 20.63 2.62 21.38
N LYS A 51 20.13 3.84 21.54
CA LYS A 51 19.54 4.64 20.45
C LYS A 51 20.44 5.82 20.12
N SER A 52 20.63 6.11 18.84
CA SER A 52 21.34 7.32 18.44
C SER A 52 20.51 8.57 18.72
N GLU A 53 21.20 9.67 19.09
CA GLU A 53 20.54 10.96 19.26
C GLU A 53 19.78 11.38 17.98
N ALA A 54 20.36 11.08 16.80
CA ALA A 54 19.74 11.38 15.52
C ALA A 54 18.38 10.67 15.32
N ASP A 55 18.26 9.43 15.78
CA ASP A 55 17.00 8.68 15.66
C ASP A 55 15.95 9.18 16.66
N LEU A 56 16.37 9.55 17.87
CA LEU A 56 15.47 10.18 18.84
C LEU A 56 14.99 11.54 18.37
N ARG A 57 15.87 12.36 17.77
CA ARG A 57 15.50 13.66 17.20
C ARG A 57 14.46 13.56 16.07
N LYS A 58 14.48 12.53 15.25
CA LYS A 58 13.45 12.28 14.20
C LYS A 58 12.05 12.05 14.78
N LYS A 59 11.95 11.70 16.06
CA LYS A 59 10.68 11.43 16.76
C LYS A 59 10.19 12.62 17.59
N LEU A 60 10.92 13.74 17.54
CA LEU A 60 10.52 14.96 18.22
C LEU A 60 9.44 15.69 17.41
N PHE A 61 8.40 16.13 18.11
CA PHE A 61 7.43 17.11 17.63
C PHE A 61 7.59 18.47 18.34
N VAL A 62 8.45 18.56 19.36
CA VAL A 62 8.87 19.79 20.01
C VAL A 62 10.15 20.27 19.38
N HIS A 63 10.20 21.53 18.91
CA HIS A 63 11.31 22.06 18.14
C HIS A 63 12.00 23.25 18.80
N VAL A 64 13.25 23.46 18.45
CA VAL A 64 14.01 24.66 18.84
C VAL A 64 13.33 25.91 18.25
N GLY A 65 13.18 26.95 19.07
CA GLY A 65 12.50 28.20 18.72
C GLY A 65 11.04 28.25 19.21
N GLU A 66 10.46 27.15 19.61
CA GLU A 66 9.10 27.09 20.18
C GLU A 66 9.05 27.53 21.65
N SER A 67 7.88 27.98 22.10
CA SER A 67 7.63 28.28 23.50
C SER A 67 7.54 26.99 24.33
N TYR A 68 8.26 26.91 25.43
CA TYR A 68 8.24 25.72 26.27
C TYR A 68 6.86 25.49 26.88
N SER A 69 6.36 24.28 26.81
CA SER A 69 5.14 23.79 27.42
C SER A 69 5.42 22.52 28.21
N PRO A 70 5.20 22.50 29.53
CA PRO A 70 5.37 21.30 30.34
C PRO A 70 4.49 20.14 29.88
N VAL A 71 3.30 20.43 29.33
CA VAL A 71 2.37 19.42 28.80
C VAL A 71 2.93 18.77 27.53
N GLN A 72 3.43 19.60 26.60
CA GLN A 72 4.07 19.11 25.39
C GLN A 72 5.36 18.33 25.70
N ALA A 73 6.18 18.81 26.64
CA ALA A 73 7.39 18.10 27.05
C ALA A 73 7.06 16.71 27.63
N ARG A 74 6.00 16.59 28.43
CA ARG A 74 5.53 15.31 28.97
C ARG A 74 5.02 14.38 27.84
N SER A 75 4.21 14.87 26.93
CA SER A 75 3.74 14.10 25.77
C SER A 75 4.89 13.66 24.86
N GLN A 76 5.92 14.50 24.74
CA GLN A 76 7.15 14.13 24.03
C GLN A 76 7.90 12.99 24.74
N VAL A 77 7.95 13.00 26.07
CA VAL A 77 8.52 11.91 26.87
C VAL A 77 7.78 10.60 26.59
N ASP A 78 6.44 10.62 26.57
CA ASP A 78 5.64 9.41 26.27
C ASP A 78 5.95 8.86 24.88
N THR A 79 6.09 9.74 23.90
CA THR A 79 6.49 9.35 22.52
C THR A 79 7.89 8.71 22.48
N LEU A 80 8.85 9.28 23.19
CA LEU A 80 10.21 8.73 23.26
C LEU A 80 10.25 7.41 24.05
N LEU A 81 9.49 7.30 25.14
CA LEU A 81 9.35 6.06 25.92
C LEU A 81 8.75 4.94 25.07
N LYS A 82 7.77 5.25 24.23
CA LYS A 82 7.21 4.27 23.29
C LYS A 82 8.30 3.68 22.37
N VAL A 83 9.20 4.51 21.84
CA VAL A 83 10.32 4.07 20.99
C VAL A 83 11.25 3.07 21.73
N TYR A 84 11.48 3.29 23.02
CA TYR A 84 12.27 2.37 23.84
C TYR A 84 11.53 1.09 24.19
N ARG A 85 10.24 1.19 24.54
CA ARG A 85 9.39 0.04 24.86
C ARG A 85 9.18 -0.87 23.65
N ASP A 86 8.96 -0.29 22.47
CA ASP A 86 8.83 -1.04 21.22
C ASP A 86 10.08 -1.87 20.89
N ASP A 87 11.24 -1.41 21.34
CA ASP A 87 12.51 -2.13 21.23
C ASP A 87 12.81 -3.10 22.40
N GLY A 88 11.86 -3.30 23.31
CA GLY A 88 11.98 -4.23 24.44
C GLY A 88 12.63 -3.65 25.71
N TYR A 89 12.83 -2.33 25.80
CA TYR A 89 13.31 -1.67 27.01
C TYR A 89 12.11 -1.24 27.90
N ALA A 90 11.39 -2.22 28.41
CA ALA A 90 10.16 -2.00 29.18
C ALA A 90 10.38 -1.14 30.45
N GLN A 91 11.58 -1.14 31.01
CA GLN A 91 11.96 -0.35 32.21
C GLN A 91 12.59 0.99 31.88
N ALA A 92 12.61 1.42 30.60
CA ALA A 92 13.13 2.72 30.24
C ALA A 92 12.37 3.84 30.94
N SER A 93 13.09 4.83 31.43
CA SER A 93 12.52 6.07 31.96
C SER A 93 13.19 7.27 31.30
N ILE A 94 12.42 8.31 31.05
CA ILE A 94 12.89 9.57 30.47
C ILE A 94 12.31 10.72 31.27
N ASP A 95 13.18 11.60 31.71
CA ASP A 95 12.78 12.84 32.39
C ASP A 95 13.08 14.03 31.46
N ALA A 96 12.08 14.87 31.24
CA ALA A 96 12.26 16.14 30.54
C ALA A 96 12.59 17.24 31.55
N VAL A 97 13.84 17.67 31.58
CA VAL A 97 14.34 18.66 32.54
C VAL A 97 14.56 20.00 31.81
N PRO A 98 13.78 21.05 32.15
CA PRO A 98 14.03 22.39 31.65
C PRO A 98 15.20 23.02 32.36
N ASP A 99 16.28 23.31 31.65
CA ASP A 99 17.45 24.02 32.17
C ASP A 99 17.36 25.50 31.78
N THR A 100 17.29 26.36 32.80
CA THR A 100 17.06 27.83 32.67
C THR A 100 18.30 28.65 32.89
N THR A 101 19.49 28.03 32.93
CA THR A 101 20.78 28.70 33.24
C THR A 101 21.27 29.63 32.12
N GLU A 102 20.73 29.55 30.92
CA GLU A 102 21.14 30.35 29.76
C GLU A 102 20.66 31.84 29.79
N GLY A 103 19.89 32.25 30.81
CA GLY A 103 19.40 33.63 30.99
C GLY A 103 17.90 33.80 30.82
N GLU A 104 17.43 35.06 30.91
CA GLU A 104 15.99 35.38 30.84
C GLU A 104 15.40 35.02 29.47
N GLY A 105 14.24 34.39 29.47
CA GLY A 105 13.51 34.02 28.24
C GLY A 105 14.04 32.82 27.47
N LYS A 106 15.17 32.23 27.89
CA LYS A 106 15.82 31.07 27.20
C LYS A 106 15.73 29.80 28.04
N LEU A 107 15.72 28.66 27.37
CA LEU A 107 15.63 27.35 28.03
C LEU A 107 16.26 26.26 27.13
N THR A 108 17.14 25.46 27.75
CA THR A 108 17.57 24.20 27.16
C THR A 108 16.69 23.07 27.69
N LEU A 109 15.99 22.35 26.80
CA LEU A 109 15.19 21.18 27.16
C LEU A 109 16.08 19.93 27.10
N ARG A 110 16.37 19.34 28.27
CA ARG A 110 17.21 18.16 28.39
C ARG A 110 16.35 16.92 28.66
N PHE A 111 16.44 15.90 27.78
CA PHE A 111 15.86 14.59 28.00
C PHE A 111 16.90 13.68 28.65
N VAL A 112 16.69 13.34 29.92
CA VAL A 112 17.55 12.44 30.68
C VAL A 112 17.01 11.03 30.53
N VAL A 113 17.70 10.20 29.76
CA VAL A 113 17.29 8.83 29.41
C VAL A 113 17.98 7.84 30.35
N ARG A 114 17.19 6.95 30.92
CA ARG A 114 17.67 5.74 31.63
C ARG A 114 17.08 4.56 30.88
N GLU A 115 17.87 3.92 30.03
CA GLU A 115 17.38 2.91 29.10
C GLU A 115 16.94 1.61 29.78
N GLY A 116 17.51 1.29 30.94
CA GLY A 116 17.33 -0.03 31.56
C GLY A 116 17.93 -1.15 30.73
N GLU A 117 17.46 -2.35 30.94
CA GLU A 117 17.89 -3.55 30.22
C GLU A 117 16.77 -4.15 29.39
N LYS A 118 17.11 -4.77 28.26
CA LYS A 118 16.13 -5.49 27.44
C LYS A 118 15.60 -6.70 28.20
N VAL A 119 14.30 -6.77 28.32
CA VAL A 119 13.60 -7.92 28.87
C VAL A 119 13.03 -8.73 27.69
N LYS A 120 13.15 -10.07 27.77
CA LYS A 120 12.71 -10.97 26.69
C LYS A 120 11.73 -12.00 27.19
N ILE A 121 10.79 -12.37 26.33
CA ILE A 121 9.89 -13.48 26.55
C ILE A 121 10.66 -14.79 26.39
N GLU A 122 10.81 -15.52 27.49
CA GLU A 122 11.40 -16.87 27.50
C GLU A 122 10.40 -17.90 26.96
N ARG A 123 9.15 -17.83 27.42
CA ARG A 123 8.06 -18.74 27.09
C ARG A 123 6.72 -18.03 27.08
N ILE A 124 5.83 -18.50 26.24
CA ILE A 124 4.42 -18.11 26.24
C ILE A 124 3.62 -19.33 26.70
N THR A 125 2.82 -19.17 27.73
CA THR A 125 1.96 -20.20 28.31
C THR A 125 0.50 -19.75 28.31
N PHE A 126 -0.41 -20.69 28.27
CA PHE A 126 -1.84 -20.41 28.23
C PHE A 126 -2.56 -21.16 29.37
N GLU A 127 -3.53 -20.51 29.97
CA GLU A 127 -4.44 -21.07 30.94
C GLU A 127 -5.87 -21.04 30.37
N GLY A 128 -6.67 -22.05 30.66
CA GLY A 128 -8.08 -22.12 30.25
C GLY A 128 -8.32 -22.65 28.83
N ILE A 129 -7.29 -23.22 28.18
CA ILE A 129 -7.40 -23.82 26.85
C ILE A 129 -7.67 -25.32 26.96
N SER A 130 -8.55 -25.82 26.11
CA SER A 130 -8.88 -27.25 26.02
C SER A 130 -9.05 -27.71 24.57
N ALA A 131 -9.54 -26.84 23.68
CA ALA A 131 -9.87 -27.19 22.31
C ALA A 131 -8.65 -27.22 21.41
N PHE A 132 -7.66 -26.36 21.66
CA PHE A 132 -6.48 -26.21 20.83
C PHE A 132 -5.20 -26.28 21.66
N ASN A 133 -4.11 -26.69 21.01
CA ASN A 133 -2.82 -26.76 21.67
C ASN A 133 -2.08 -25.41 21.66
N GLU A 134 -1.26 -25.18 22.67
CA GLU A 134 -0.47 -23.96 22.80
C GLU A 134 0.38 -23.61 21.56
N SER A 135 0.92 -24.64 20.88
CA SER A 135 1.80 -24.42 19.74
C SER A 135 1.05 -23.82 18.55
N ARG A 136 -0.26 -24.11 18.42
CA ARG A 136 -1.12 -23.50 17.42
C ARG A 136 -1.40 -22.05 17.77
N LEU A 137 -1.83 -21.76 19.00
CA LEU A 137 -2.15 -20.42 19.46
C LEU A 137 -0.95 -19.47 19.36
N ARG A 138 0.24 -19.96 19.71
CA ARG A 138 1.48 -19.18 19.58
C ARG A 138 1.79 -18.74 18.15
N LYS A 139 1.36 -19.47 17.12
CA LYS A 139 1.56 -19.09 15.72
C LYS A 139 0.70 -17.91 15.29
N GLU A 140 -0.44 -17.72 15.92
CA GLU A 140 -1.37 -16.63 15.62
C GLU A 140 -0.92 -15.31 16.29
N MET A 141 -0.03 -15.39 17.28
CA MET A 141 0.48 -14.21 18.00
C MET A 141 1.61 -13.51 17.25
N LYS A 142 1.68 -12.19 17.38
CA LYS A 142 2.85 -11.38 17.01
C LYS A 142 3.99 -11.50 18.00
N SER A 143 3.66 -11.61 19.29
CA SER A 143 4.65 -11.84 20.34
C SER A 143 5.27 -13.22 20.19
N HIS A 144 6.60 -13.28 20.17
CA HIS A 144 7.34 -14.51 19.99
C HIS A 144 8.25 -14.78 21.16
N GLN A 145 8.48 -16.07 21.45
CA GLN A 145 9.52 -16.48 22.38
C GLN A 145 10.91 -16.18 21.79
N LYS A 146 11.92 -16.01 22.66
CA LYS A 146 13.30 -15.89 22.24
C LYS A 146 13.71 -17.12 21.43
N GLY A 147 14.05 -16.94 20.15
CA GLY A 147 14.57 -17.96 19.27
C GLY A 147 16.12 -18.00 19.26
N PHE A 148 16.67 -18.96 18.52
CA PHE A 148 18.13 -19.12 18.36
C PHE A 148 18.79 -17.88 17.73
N PHE A 149 18.11 -17.23 16.79
CA PHE A 149 18.61 -16.03 16.09
C PHE A 149 18.15 -14.70 16.72
N GLY A 150 17.54 -14.71 17.91
CA GLY A 150 17.05 -13.51 18.58
C GLY A 150 15.52 -13.48 18.71
N GLY A 151 14.95 -12.27 18.87
CA GLY A 151 13.51 -12.08 19.09
C GLY A 151 13.12 -12.18 20.56
N GLY A 152 11.82 -12.21 20.82
CA GLY A 152 11.25 -12.31 22.15
C GLY A 152 11.18 -10.97 22.89
N GLU A 153 11.31 -9.84 22.21
CA GLU A 153 11.13 -8.52 22.83
C GLU A 153 9.67 -8.33 23.23
N ILE A 154 9.45 -7.73 24.41
CA ILE A 154 8.10 -7.39 24.88
C ILE A 154 7.70 -6.06 24.26
N ASN A 155 6.56 -6.05 23.58
CA ASN A 155 5.96 -4.86 23.00
C ASN A 155 4.48 -4.79 23.40
N GLU A 156 4.07 -3.69 24.03
CA GLU A 156 2.69 -3.53 24.51
C GLU A 156 1.66 -3.47 23.37
N ASP A 157 2.03 -2.90 22.22
CA ASP A 157 1.15 -2.88 21.05
C ASP A 157 0.94 -4.30 20.49
N HIS A 158 2.00 -5.12 20.48
CA HIS A 158 1.90 -6.53 20.07
C HIS A 158 1.00 -7.30 21.04
N LEU A 159 1.09 -7.07 22.36
CA LEU A 159 0.24 -7.76 23.32
C LEU A 159 -1.25 -7.43 23.16
N LYS A 160 -1.58 -6.18 22.79
CA LYS A 160 -2.95 -5.80 22.43
C LYS A 160 -3.43 -6.50 21.16
N GLU A 161 -2.60 -6.43 20.09
CA GLU A 161 -2.91 -7.11 18.84
C GLU A 161 -3.02 -8.63 19.00
N ASP A 162 -2.22 -9.23 19.90
CA ASP A 162 -2.27 -10.66 20.18
C ASP A 162 -3.60 -11.06 20.80
N LYS A 163 -4.15 -10.20 21.69
CA LYS A 163 -5.49 -10.40 22.22
C LYS A 163 -6.53 -10.47 21.10
N ASP A 164 -6.57 -9.43 20.25
CA ASP A 164 -7.55 -9.32 19.16
C ASP A 164 -7.40 -10.48 18.15
N LYS A 165 -6.16 -10.88 17.86
CA LYS A 165 -5.87 -12.00 16.96
C LYS A 165 -6.30 -13.35 17.54
N LEU A 166 -6.04 -13.60 18.83
CA LEU A 166 -6.46 -14.83 19.49
C LEU A 166 -7.98 -14.91 19.53
N GLU A 167 -8.67 -13.83 19.96
CA GLU A 167 -10.13 -13.76 19.98
C GLU A 167 -10.70 -13.98 18.57
N GLY A 168 -10.23 -13.25 17.57
CA GLY A 168 -10.64 -13.41 16.18
C GLY A 168 -10.41 -14.82 15.65
N TRP A 169 -9.23 -15.41 15.93
CA TRP A 169 -8.93 -16.76 15.49
C TRP A 169 -9.88 -17.80 16.09
N TYR A 170 -10.20 -17.70 17.38
CA TYR A 170 -11.17 -18.58 18.03
C TYR A 170 -12.59 -18.39 17.50
N HIS A 171 -12.99 -17.13 17.24
CA HIS A 171 -14.29 -16.81 16.63
C HIS A 171 -14.41 -17.40 15.22
N ASP A 172 -13.32 -17.50 14.47
CA ASP A 172 -13.31 -18.17 13.17
C ASP A 172 -13.30 -19.70 13.25
N HIS A 173 -13.15 -20.27 14.47
CA HIS A 173 -13.03 -21.72 14.70
C HIS A 173 -14.09 -22.27 15.64
N GLY A 174 -15.23 -21.61 15.72
CA GLY A 174 -16.39 -22.15 16.46
C GLY A 174 -16.62 -21.54 17.84
N TYR A 175 -15.70 -20.81 18.40
CA TYR A 175 -15.74 -20.35 19.80
C TYR A 175 -16.14 -18.87 19.89
N ARG A 176 -17.41 -18.58 19.59
CA ARG A 176 -17.99 -17.24 19.54
C ARG A 176 -17.81 -16.41 20.82
N ASP A 177 -17.92 -17.04 21.97
CA ASP A 177 -17.89 -16.35 23.26
C ASP A 177 -16.49 -16.35 23.91
N MET A 178 -15.47 -16.82 23.18
CA MET A 178 -14.09 -16.83 23.67
C MET A 178 -13.60 -15.42 23.95
N LYS A 179 -12.91 -15.28 25.09
CA LYS A 179 -12.28 -14.00 25.50
C LYS A 179 -10.90 -14.25 26.07
N VAL A 180 -9.99 -13.34 25.81
CA VAL A 180 -8.74 -13.25 26.53
C VAL A 180 -9.00 -12.44 27.81
N ALA A 181 -9.09 -13.13 28.95
CA ALA A 181 -9.37 -12.52 30.26
C ALA A 181 -8.25 -11.58 30.70
N GLY A 182 -7.03 -11.83 30.23
CA GLY A 182 -5.87 -10.99 30.51
C GLY A 182 -4.56 -11.70 30.25
N HIS A 183 -3.47 -11.02 30.53
CA HIS A 183 -2.13 -11.59 30.50
C HIS A 183 -1.31 -11.13 31.69
N GLU A 184 -0.35 -11.93 32.10
CA GLU A 184 0.58 -11.65 33.20
C GLU A 184 2.01 -11.92 32.72
N LEU A 185 2.95 -11.07 33.18
CA LEU A 185 4.37 -11.28 32.96
C LEU A 185 4.99 -11.85 34.22
N LEU A 186 5.26 -13.15 34.22
CA LEU A 186 5.82 -13.86 35.35
C LEU A 186 7.37 -13.93 35.24
N PRO A 187 8.11 -13.99 36.38
CA PRO A 187 9.56 -14.19 36.34
C PRO A 187 9.93 -15.49 35.59
N GLY A 188 10.91 -15.39 34.70
CA GLY A 188 11.50 -16.54 34.00
C GLY A 188 12.69 -17.15 34.74
N SER A 189 13.45 -17.97 34.03
CA SER A 189 14.62 -18.69 34.58
C SER A 189 15.80 -17.77 34.90
N GLU A 190 15.88 -16.60 34.30
CA GLU A 190 16.94 -15.60 34.48
C GLU A 190 16.33 -14.21 34.75
N PRO A 191 17.06 -13.29 35.42
CA PRO A 191 16.53 -11.98 35.86
C PRO A 191 15.98 -11.09 34.73
N ARG A 192 16.33 -11.38 33.45
CA ARG A 192 15.92 -10.60 32.26
C ARG A 192 14.98 -11.38 31.36
N ARG A 193 14.43 -12.46 31.83
CA ARG A 193 13.50 -13.30 31.10
C ARG A 193 12.17 -13.35 31.80
N LEU A 194 11.11 -13.21 31.04
CA LEU A 194 9.76 -13.29 31.55
C LEU A 194 8.99 -14.37 30.79
N ILE A 195 8.04 -14.96 31.49
CA ILE A 195 7.04 -15.85 30.92
C ILE A 195 5.78 -15.01 30.69
N LEU A 196 5.36 -14.93 29.44
CA LEU A 196 4.05 -14.34 29.11
C LEU A 196 2.98 -15.42 29.38
N HIS A 197 2.19 -15.20 30.39
CA HIS A 197 1.08 -16.07 30.78
C HIS A 197 -0.24 -15.45 30.33
N VAL A 198 -0.95 -16.11 29.40
CA VAL A 198 -2.20 -15.63 28.80
C VAL A 198 -3.36 -16.41 29.38
N LYS A 199 -4.35 -15.73 29.96
CA LYS A 199 -5.56 -16.32 30.53
C LYS A 199 -6.68 -16.23 29.51
N ILE A 200 -7.27 -17.38 29.19
CA ILE A 200 -8.31 -17.55 28.18
C ILE A 200 -9.56 -18.11 28.82
N GLU A 201 -10.69 -17.51 28.51
CA GLU A 201 -12.01 -18.07 28.75
C GLU A 201 -12.52 -18.61 27.41
N GLU A 202 -12.29 -19.90 27.17
CA GLU A 202 -12.49 -20.50 25.84
C GLU A 202 -13.97 -20.61 25.46
N GLY A 203 -14.85 -20.78 26.46
CA GLY A 203 -16.27 -20.95 26.20
C GLY A 203 -16.58 -22.33 25.60
N ARG A 204 -17.68 -22.42 24.86
CA ARG A 204 -18.12 -23.64 24.16
C ARG A 204 -18.17 -23.42 22.65
N PRO A 205 -18.03 -24.48 21.85
CA PRO A 205 -18.20 -24.37 20.40
C PRO A 205 -19.68 -24.16 20.03
N TYR A 206 -19.90 -23.37 19.01
CA TYR A 206 -21.19 -23.10 18.39
C TYR A 206 -21.23 -23.61 16.96
N VAL A 207 -22.43 -23.93 16.48
CA VAL A 207 -22.71 -24.19 15.07
C VAL A 207 -23.64 -23.15 14.51
N ILE A 208 -23.62 -22.96 13.19
CA ILE A 208 -24.54 -22.09 12.49
C ILE A 208 -25.95 -22.71 12.51
N GLY A 209 -26.92 -21.96 12.98
CA GLY A 209 -28.34 -22.25 12.92
C GLY A 209 -28.96 -21.84 11.58
N ASN A 210 -30.03 -21.05 11.64
CA ASN A 210 -30.67 -20.50 10.45
C ASN A 210 -29.90 -19.27 9.95
N VAL A 211 -29.78 -19.11 8.62
CA VAL A 211 -29.22 -17.91 7.99
C VAL A 211 -30.33 -17.27 7.15
N SER A 212 -30.58 -16.00 7.37
CA SER A 212 -31.66 -15.24 6.69
C SER A 212 -31.22 -13.83 6.32
N TRP A 213 -31.89 -13.28 5.33
CA TRP A 213 -31.74 -11.91 4.85
C TRP A 213 -33.04 -11.17 5.11
N ASP A 214 -32.98 -9.94 5.60
CA ASP A 214 -34.15 -9.14 5.94
C ASP A 214 -33.95 -7.66 5.55
N GLY A 215 -35.03 -7.00 5.14
CA GLY A 215 -34.99 -5.60 4.70
C GLY A 215 -34.61 -5.38 3.24
N ASN A 216 -34.27 -6.43 2.50
CA ASN A 216 -33.93 -6.36 1.08
C ASN A 216 -35.19 -6.21 0.20
N LYS A 217 -35.31 -5.06 -0.46
CA LYS A 217 -36.40 -4.73 -1.39
C LYS A 217 -35.93 -4.66 -2.84
N VAL A 218 -34.73 -4.18 -3.03
CA VAL A 218 -34.10 -3.97 -4.36
C VAL A 218 -33.43 -5.25 -4.86
N VAL A 219 -32.70 -5.94 -4.00
CA VAL A 219 -32.02 -7.19 -4.34
C VAL A 219 -32.89 -8.35 -3.88
N SER A 220 -33.18 -9.29 -4.79
CA SER A 220 -34.01 -10.44 -4.49
C SER A 220 -33.29 -11.46 -3.60
N ASP A 221 -34.06 -12.20 -2.79
CA ASP A 221 -33.55 -13.33 -1.99
C ASP A 221 -32.80 -14.35 -2.84
N ALA A 222 -33.25 -14.60 -4.07
CA ALA A 222 -32.59 -15.50 -5.01
C ALA A 222 -31.19 -15.01 -5.42
N SER A 223 -30.97 -13.71 -5.45
CA SER A 223 -29.65 -13.11 -5.72
C SER A 223 -28.75 -13.19 -4.49
N LEU A 224 -29.29 -12.92 -3.30
CA LEU A 224 -28.57 -13.02 -2.02
C LEU A 224 -28.24 -14.47 -1.67
N ALA A 225 -29.10 -15.42 -2.03
CA ALA A 225 -28.82 -16.85 -1.83
C ALA A 225 -27.62 -17.36 -2.63
N LYS A 226 -27.19 -16.65 -3.67
CA LYS A 226 -25.94 -16.97 -4.43
C LYS A 226 -24.68 -16.47 -3.75
N VAL A 227 -24.81 -15.56 -2.79
CA VAL A 227 -23.67 -15.04 -2.01
C VAL A 227 -23.11 -16.20 -1.17
N PRO A 228 -21.79 -16.40 -1.17
CA PRO A 228 -21.15 -17.36 -0.27
C PRO A 228 -21.46 -17.00 1.18
N GLN A 229 -22.23 -17.85 1.84
CA GLN A 229 -22.68 -17.62 3.22
C GLN A 229 -22.48 -18.89 4.07
N PRO A 230 -22.40 -18.76 5.41
CA PRO A 230 -22.33 -19.91 6.32
C PRO A 230 -23.54 -20.83 6.12
N LYS A 231 -23.33 -22.13 6.23
CA LYS A 231 -24.41 -23.12 6.08
C LYS A 231 -24.85 -23.64 7.45
N THR A 232 -26.13 -23.89 7.59
CA THR A 232 -26.70 -24.54 8.79
C THR A 232 -25.97 -25.84 9.15
N GLY A 233 -25.56 -25.98 10.41
CA GLY A 233 -24.79 -27.09 10.91
C GLY A 233 -23.28 -27.02 10.78
N GLU A 234 -22.73 -26.03 10.03
CA GLU A 234 -21.29 -25.76 10.04
C GLU A 234 -20.86 -25.15 11.37
N LEU A 235 -19.60 -25.30 11.75
CA LEU A 235 -19.03 -24.57 12.88
C LEU A 235 -19.17 -23.06 12.66
N TYR A 236 -19.45 -22.34 13.73
CA TYR A 236 -19.47 -20.88 13.72
C TYR A 236 -18.12 -20.35 13.22
N ASP A 237 -18.17 -19.38 12.32
CA ASP A 237 -17.00 -18.78 11.68
C ASP A 237 -17.30 -17.29 11.41
N ALA A 238 -16.74 -16.43 12.24
CA ALA A 238 -16.96 -14.98 12.15
C ALA A 238 -16.47 -14.41 10.82
N ALA A 239 -15.34 -14.91 10.30
CA ALA A 239 -14.82 -14.48 9.01
C ALA A 239 -15.73 -14.84 7.84
N LYS A 240 -16.44 -15.99 7.90
CA LYS A 240 -17.44 -16.33 6.89
C LYS A 240 -18.67 -15.43 6.96
N ILE A 241 -19.09 -15.06 8.17
CA ILE A 241 -20.23 -14.13 8.38
C ILE A 241 -19.90 -12.76 7.80
N ASP A 242 -18.72 -12.22 8.11
CA ASP A 242 -18.25 -10.94 7.58
C ASP A 242 -18.03 -10.98 6.07
N ARG A 243 -17.52 -12.09 5.54
CA ARG A 243 -17.36 -12.26 4.09
C ARG A 243 -18.72 -12.26 3.39
N ALA A 244 -19.72 -12.96 3.91
CA ALA A 244 -21.07 -12.95 3.35
C ALA A 244 -21.65 -11.53 3.34
N ARG A 245 -21.45 -10.76 4.40
CA ARG A 245 -21.82 -9.34 4.47
C ARG A 245 -21.13 -8.52 3.37
N GLY A 246 -19.81 -8.70 3.20
CA GLY A 246 -19.02 -7.98 2.18
C GLY A 246 -19.43 -8.34 0.75
N GLU A 247 -19.73 -9.61 0.47
CA GLU A 247 -20.22 -10.05 -0.83
C GLU A 247 -21.64 -9.53 -1.12
N ALA A 248 -22.52 -9.55 -0.13
CA ALA A 248 -23.85 -8.94 -0.25
C ALA A 248 -23.75 -7.43 -0.54
N PHE A 249 -22.86 -6.72 0.18
CA PHE A 249 -22.56 -5.31 -0.14
C PHE A 249 -22.10 -5.16 -1.60
N GLY A 250 -21.26 -6.08 -2.10
CA GLY A 250 -20.83 -6.08 -3.50
C GLY A 250 -22.00 -6.18 -4.49
N VAL A 251 -23.01 -7.00 -4.19
CA VAL A 251 -24.24 -7.13 -5.00
C VAL A 251 -25.02 -5.82 -5.00
N TYR A 252 -25.18 -5.18 -3.85
CA TYR A 252 -25.85 -3.88 -3.74
C TYR A 252 -25.07 -2.77 -4.47
N ALA A 253 -23.76 -2.71 -4.30
CA ALA A 253 -22.89 -1.74 -4.97
C ALA A 253 -22.92 -1.91 -6.51
N GLU A 254 -23.08 -3.15 -7.02
CA GLU A 254 -23.27 -3.39 -8.46
C GLU A 254 -24.60 -2.82 -8.96
N ASN A 255 -25.60 -2.74 -8.10
CA ASN A 255 -26.92 -2.15 -8.41
C ASN A 255 -27.00 -0.65 -8.10
N GLY A 256 -25.89 -0.01 -7.69
CA GLY A 256 -25.81 1.42 -7.41
C GLY A 256 -26.13 1.82 -5.98
N TYR A 257 -26.24 0.89 -5.04
CA TYR A 257 -26.51 1.18 -3.62
C TYR A 257 -25.20 1.16 -2.81
N LEU A 258 -24.47 2.27 -2.87
CA LEU A 258 -23.15 2.38 -2.24
C LEU A 258 -23.24 2.52 -0.71
N TYR A 259 -24.32 3.08 -0.19
CA TYR A 259 -24.50 3.38 1.24
C TYR A 259 -25.42 2.39 1.94
N VAL A 260 -25.63 1.20 1.36
CA VAL A 260 -26.40 0.14 2.04
C VAL A 260 -25.69 -0.26 3.33
N GLN A 261 -26.44 -0.32 4.41
CA GLN A 261 -25.98 -0.86 5.69
C GLN A 261 -26.48 -2.29 5.81
N ILE A 262 -25.57 -3.23 6.10
CA ILE A 262 -25.85 -4.65 6.26
C ILE A 262 -25.29 -5.07 7.61
N GLU A 263 -26.15 -5.34 8.56
CA GLU A 263 -25.79 -5.69 9.93
C GLU A 263 -26.17 -7.14 10.23
N PRO A 264 -25.17 -8.02 10.47
CA PRO A 264 -25.46 -9.37 10.94
C PRO A 264 -25.95 -9.32 12.39
N GLN A 265 -27.14 -9.79 12.63
CA GLN A 265 -27.71 -9.98 13.96
C GLN A 265 -27.64 -11.45 14.33
N GLU A 266 -27.04 -11.74 15.47
CA GLU A 266 -26.84 -13.09 15.96
C GLU A 266 -27.81 -13.40 17.10
N THR A 267 -28.51 -14.50 17.00
CA THR A 267 -29.37 -15.01 18.06
C THR A 267 -28.90 -16.40 18.48
N VAL A 268 -28.46 -16.51 19.72
CA VAL A 268 -27.97 -17.78 20.28
C VAL A 268 -29.15 -18.62 20.74
N ARG A 269 -29.23 -19.87 20.27
CA ARG A 269 -30.18 -20.89 20.73
C ARG A 269 -29.41 -22.16 21.10
N ASP A 270 -29.28 -22.43 22.39
CA ASP A 270 -28.43 -23.49 22.91
C ASP A 270 -27.00 -23.41 22.31
N SER A 271 -26.60 -24.40 21.51
CA SER A 271 -25.29 -24.46 20.84
C SER A 271 -25.32 -23.99 19.37
N ALA A 272 -26.45 -23.46 18.89
CA ALA A 272 -26.59 -22.92 17.55
C ALA A 272 -26.72 -21.40 17.56
N VAL A 273 -26.19 -20.74 16.54
CA VAL A 273 -26.30 -19.30 16.33
C VAL A 273 -27.08 -19.07 15.04
N ASP A 274 -28.29 -18.51 15.16
CA ASP A 274 -29.03 -17.99 14.01
C ASP A 274 -28.47 -16.65 13.60
N ILE A 275 -28.31 -16.42 12.30
CA ILE A 275 -27.76 -15.20 11.73
C ILE A 275 -28.82 -14.57 10.82
N SER A 276 -29.22 -13.34 11.15
CA SER A 276 -30.09 -12.52 10.29
C SER A 276 -29.32 -11.30 9.82
N TYR A 277 -29.08 -11.18 8.52
CA TYR A 277 -28.52 -9.98 7.93
C TYR A 277 -29.63 -8.96 7.70
N HIS A 278 -29.67 -7.95 8.56
CA HIS A 278 -30.63 -6.84 8.43
C HIS A 278 -30.07 -5.75 7.52
N MET A 279 -30.84 -5.36 6.50
CA MET A 279 -30.42 -4.40 5.49
C MET A 279 -31.22 -3.12 5.55
N THR A 280 -30.47 -2.00 5.50
CA THR A 280 -31.04 -0.67 5.24
C THR A 280 -30.49 -0.19 3.92
N GLU A 281 -31.29 -0.28 2.83
CA GLU A 281 -30.79 -0.12 1.45
C GLU A 281 -30.43 1.32 1.10
N GLY A 282 -31.13 2.31 1.65
CA GLY A 282 -30.93 3.72 1.29
C GLY A 282 -31.38 4.07 -0.13
N GLU A 283 -30.86 5.17 -0.64
CA GLU A 283 -31.13 5.65 -2.00
C GLU A 283 -29.99 5.23 -2.95
N PRO A 284 -30.30 5.04 -4.24
CA PRO A 284 -29.27 4.73 -5.23
C PRO A 284 -28.33 5.90 -5.48
N SER A 285 -27.07 5.61 -5.69
CA SER A 285 -25.99 6.57 -5.93
C SER A 285 -25.68 6.70 -7.41
N ASN A 286 -25.59 7.95 -7.91
CA ASN A 286 -25.04 8.25 -9.22
C ASN A 286 -23.67 8.91 -9.05
N VAL A 287 -22.82 8.80 -10.06
CA VAL A 287 -21.53 9.44 -10.10
C VAL A 287 -21.70 10.91 -10.44
N ARG A 288 -21.33 11.81 -9.53
CA ARG A 288 -21.44 13.25 -9.76
C ARG A 288 -20.22 13.77 -10.50
N TYR A 289 -19.04 13.51 -9.98
CA TYR A 289 -17.75 13.92 -10.57
C TYR A 289 -16.73 12.80 -10.51
N VAL A 290 -15.83 12.78 -11.51
CA VAL A 290 -14.63 11.95 -11.51
C VAL A 290 -13.41 12.85 -11.49
N VAL A 291 -12.78 12.97 -10.31
CA VAL A 291 -11.63 13.85 -10.06
C VAL A 291 -10.35 13.02 -10.10
N ILE A 292 -9.43 13.40 -11.00
CA ILE A 292 -8.14 12.74 -11.15
C ILE A 292 -7.07 13.60 -10.47
N SER A 293 -6.16 12.97 -9.73
CA SER A 293 -5.06 13.65 -9.05
C SER A 293 -3.79 12.78 -8.99
N GLY A 294 -2.63 13.41 -8.81
CA GLY A 294 -1.33 12.73 -8.69
C GLY A 294 -0.58 12.54 -10.01
N ASN A 295 -1.20 12.78 -11.15
CA ASN A 295 -0.60 12.76 -12.48
C ASN A 295 0.22 14.03 -12.77
N LYS A 296 1.52 13.98 -12.52
CA LYS A 296 2.43 15.13 -12.73
C LYS A 296 3.03 15.16 -14.14
N ALA A 297 3.46 14.02 -14.62
CA ALA A 297 4.07 13.85 -15.95
C ALA A 297 3.09 13.30 -16.99
N THR A 298 2.09 12.51 -16.56
CA THR A 298 1.08 11.92 -17.43
C THR A 298 -0.07 12.90 -17.67
N ARG A 299 -0.46 13.07 -18.91
CA ARG A 299 -1.61 13.90 -19.28
C ARG A 299 -2.91 13.24 -18.79
N GLU A 300 -3.80 14.05 -18.27
CA GLU A 300 -5.10 13.57 -17.72
C GLU A 300 -5.88 12.71 -18.72
N LYS A 301 -5.86 13.07 -20.02
CA LYS A 301 -6.54 12.32 -21.07
C LYS A 301 -6.11 10.86 -21.15
N VAL A 302 -4.87 10.51 -20.75
CA VAL A 302 -4.35 9.15 -20.76
C VAL A 302 -5.01 8.30 -19.70
N ILE A 303 -5.37 8.90 -18.57
CA ILE A 303 -6.10 8.25 -17.48
C ILE A 303 -7.59 8.24 -17.81
N ARG A 304 -8.13 9.39 -18.21
CA ARG A 304 -9.56 9.56 -18.43
C ARG A 304 -10.14 8.62 -19.48
N ARG A 305 -9.39 8.28 -20.52
CA ARG A 305 -9.80 7.34 -21.56
C ARG A 305 -9.87 5.87 -21.12
N GLU A 306 -9.28 5.53 -19.98
CA GLU A 306 -9.35 4.18 -19.38
C GLU A 306 -10.44 4.10 -18.29
N ILE A 307 -11.20 5.17 -18.07
CA ILE A 307 -12.28 5.23 -17.09
C ILE A 307 -13.57 4.68 -17.71
N ASP A 308 -14.10 3.63 -17.10
CA ASP A 308 -15.31 2.92 -17.56
C ASP A 308 -16.60 3.40 -16.87
N ILE A 309 -16.48 4.36 -15.94
CA ILE A 309 -17.58 4.95 -15.21
C ILE A 309 -17.56 6.47 -15.38
N HIS A 310 -18.67 7.06 -15.85
CA HIS A 310 -18.73 8.46 -16.24
C HIS A 310 -19.66 9.27 -15.32
N GLU A 311 -19.50 10.58 -15.38
CA GLU A 311 -20.37 11.53 -14.68
C GLU A 311 -21.81 11.39 -15.16
N GLY A 312 -22.74 11.25 -14.22
CA GLY A 312 -24.15 10.98 -14.48
C GLY A 312 -24.51 9.49 -14.52
N ASP A 313 -23.54 8.59 -14.63
CA ASP A 313 -23.83 7.16 -14.60
C ASP A 313 -24.28 6.71 -13.21
N ARG A 314 -25.10 5.66 -13.19
CA ARG A 314 -25.36 4.95 -11.94
C ARG A 314 -24.09 4.25 -11.48
N PHE A 315 -23.78 4.37 -10.20
CA PHE A 315 -22.62 3.70 -9.64
C PHE A 315 -22.66 2.20 -9.90
N LYS A 316 -21.54 1.63 -10.35
CA LYS A 316 -21.36 0.19 -10.53
C LYS A 316 -19.96 -0.21 -10.04
N ARG A 317 -19.93 -1.15 -9.09
CA ARG A 317 -18.66 -1.66 -8.56
C ARG A 317 -17.78 -2.24 -9.65
N SER A 318 -18.36 -3.01 -10.58
CA SER A 318 -17.62 -3.64 -11.66
C SER A 318 -16.94 -2.63 -12.59
N ALA A 319 -17.61 -1.52 -12.92
CA ALA A 319 -17.04 -0.45 -13.74
C ALA A 319 -15.85 0.24 -13.02
N LEU A 320 -15.98 0.44 -11.71
CA LEU A 320 -14.90 1.01 -10.90
C LEU A 320 -13.67 0.10 -10.83
N MET A 321 -13.90 -1.21 -10.65
CA MET A 321 -12.81 -2.20 -10.64
C MET A 321 -12.13 -2.29 -12.02
N ARG A 322 -12.90 -2.28 -13.12
CA ARG A 322 -12.34 -2.23 -14.47
C ARG A 322 -11.49 -0.98 -14.68
N THR A 323 -11.99 0.19 -14.28
CA THR A 323 -11.24 1.45 -14.32
C THR A 323 -9.89 1.33 -13.61
N HIS A 324 -9.89 0.79 -12.38
CA HIS A 324 -8.66 0.57 -11.62
C HIS A 324 -7.68 -0.33 -12.38
N ASP A 325 -8.16 -1.48 -12.87
CA ASP A 325 -7.32 -2.47 -13.55
C ASP A 325 -6.81 -1.97 -14.90
N ASP A 326 -7.61 -1.21 -15.65
CA ASP A 326 -7.21 -0.64 -16.93
C ASP A 326 -6.12 0.42 -16.76
N ILE A 327 -6.26 1.30 -15.77
CA ILE A 327 -5.23 2.29 -15.44
C ILE A 327 -3.95 1.61 -14.96
N MET A 328 -4.03 0.59 -14.09
CA MET A 328 -2.85 -0.18 -13.66
C MET A 328 -2.17 -0.92 -14.81
N ARG A 329 -2.93 -1.42 -15.80
CA ARG A 329 -2.41 -2.08 -17.01
C ARG A 329 -1.60 -1.15 -17.91
N LEU A 330 -1.78 0.17 -17.85
CA LEU A 330 -0.91 1.11 -18.57
C LEU A 330 0.57 0.95 -18.18
N GLY A 331 0.82 0.40 -17.00
CA GLY A 331 2.17 0.12 -16.52
C GLY A 331 3.02 1.36 -16.21
N ILE A 332 2.41 2.54 -16.14
CA ILE A 332 3.05 3.83 -15.85
C ILE A 332 2.78 4.34 -14.44
N PHE A 333 1.94 3.65 -13.68
CA PHE A 333 1.61 3.94 -12.29
C PHE A 333 2.13 2.86 -11.35
N GLU A 334 2.58 3.27 -10.18
CA GLU A 334 2.98 2.39 -9.07
C GLU A 334 1.76 1.99 -8.25
N GLU A 335 0.83 2.93 -8.07
CA GLU A 335 -0.36 2.78 -7.25
C GLU A 335 -1.51 3.59 -7.86
N VAL A 336 -2.70 3.01 -7.83
CA VAL A 336 -3.97 3.67 -8.17
C VAL A 336 -4.90 3.46 -6.98
N SER A 337 -5.27 4.53 -6.30
CA SER A 337 -6.27 4.49 -5.22
C SER A 337 -7.52 5.22 -5.65
N ILE A 338 -8.66 4.67 -5.25
CA ILE A 338 -9.96 5.25 -5.52
C ILE A 338 -10.66 5.48 -4.20
N ASP A 339 -10.92 6.75 -3.92
CA ASP A 339 -11.63 7.20 -2.73
C ASP A 339 -12.98 7.81 -3.14
N PHE A 340 -13.85 7.95 -2.16
CA PHE A 340 -15.19 8.53 -2.36
C PHE A 340 -15.29 9.85 -1.62
N GLY A 341 -15.66 10.90 -2.35
CA GLY A 341 -15.97 12.19 -1.75
C GLY A 341 -17.37 12.16 -1.12
N SER A 342 -17.48 12.67 0.12
CA SER A 342 -18.78 12.82 0.77
C SER A 342 -19.58 13.95 0.11
N THR A 343 -20.85 13.70 -0.13
CA THR A 343 -21.80 14.67 -0.64
C THR A 343 -22.97 14.81 0.36
N GLU A 344 -23.79 15.86 0.21
CA GLU A 344 -25.01 16.02 1.02
C GLU A 344 -26.14 15.09 0.55
N THR A 345 -25.96 14.44 -0.58
CA THR A 345 -26.91 13.52 -1.22
C THR A 345 -26.35 12.09 -1.21
N SER A 346 -27.14 11.13 -1.73
CA SER A 346 -26.68 9.75 -1.97
C SER A 346 -25.72 9.62 -3.16
N ASP A 347 -25.52 10.67 -3.95
CA ASP A 347 -24.58 10.68 -5.07
C ASP A 347 -23.13 10.67 -4.57
N VAL A 348 -22.19 10.27 -5.44
CA VAL A 348 -20.79 10.07 -5.07
C VAL A 348 -19.84 10.78 -6.02
N ASP A 349 -18.81 11.43 -5.46
CA ASP A 349 -17.65 11.88 -6.21
C ASP A 349 -16.57 10.80 -6.16
N ILE A 350 -16.08 10.39 -7.31
CA ILE A 350 -14.97 9.42 -7.41
C ILE A 350 -13.67 10.21 -7.43
N LEU A 351 -12.83 9.98 -6.40
CA LEU A 351 -11.52 10.60 -6.25
C LEU A 351 -10.45 9.59 -6.66
N LEU A 352 -10.02 9.66 -7.91
CA LEU A 352 -9.00 8.78 -8.46
C LEU A 352 -7.62 9.41 -8.25
N LYS A 353 -6.82 8.80 -7.39
CA LYS A 353 -5.48 9.26 -7.10
C LYS A 353 -4.46 8.27 -7.64
N VAL A 354 -3.55 8.76 -8.46
CA VAL A 354 -2.49 7.95 -9.06
C VAL A 354 -1.12 8.33 -8.51
N LYS A 355 -0.24 7.35 -8.39
CA LYS A 355 1.18 7.55 -8.10
C LYS A 355 2.00 7.08 -9.28
N GLU A 356 2.66 8.01 -9.97
CA GLU A 356 3.47 7.70 -11.14
C GLU A 356 4.76 7.00 -10.74
N LYS A 357 5.18 6.02 -11.56
CA LYS A 357 6.50 5.40 -11.43
C LYS A 357 7.47 5.93 -12.47
N GLN A 358 8.74 5.66 -12.28
CA GLN A 358 9.74 5.92 -13.31
C GLN A 358 9.52 4.95 -14.47
N VAL A 359 9.26 5.50 -15.66
CA VAL A 359 8.91 4.76 -16.87
C VAL A 359 10.03 4.74 -17.90
N GLY A 360 11.11 5.49 -17.65
CA GLY A 360 12.34 5.44 -18.42
C GLY A 360 13.26 4.34 -17.92
N THR A 361 13.73 3.48 -18.82
CA THR A 361 14.71 2.43 -18.53
C THR A 361 15.93 2.60 -19.42
N ALA A 362 17.12 2.39 -18.87
CA ALA A 362 18.37 2.33 -19.59
C ALA A 362 19.16 1.12 -19.06
N SER A 363 19.50 0.20 -19.94
CA SER A 363 20.29 -0.99 -19.63
C SER A 363 21.48 -1.07 -20.57
N ALA A 364 22.61 -1.47 -20.06
CA ALA A 364 23.79 -1.79 -20.88
C ALA A 364 24.47 -3.02 -20.29
N GLY A 365 24.97 -3.88 -21.14
CA GLY A 365 25.64 -5.10 -20.72
C GLY A 365 26.62 -5.60 -21.76
N ALA A 366 27.50 -6.51 -21.32
CA ALA A 366 28.38 -7.27 -22.20
C ALA A 366 28.42 -8.72 -21.75
N GLY A 367 28.54 -9.62 -22.69
CA GLY A 367 28.61 -11.06 -22.47
C GLY A 367 29.58 -11.73 -23.42
N TYR A 368 29.98 -12.96 -23.09
CA TYR A 368 30.77 -13.82 -23.95
C TYR A 368 30.12 -15.20 -24.05
N THR A 369 29.98 -15.67 -25.27
CA THR A 369 29.63 -17.08 -25.54
C THR A 369 30.58 -17.65 -26.54
N SER A 370 30.84 -18.97 -26.53
CA SER A 370 31.70 -19.63 -27.50
C SER A 370 31.18 -19.55 -28.93
N ALA A 371 29.85 -19.38 -29.13
CA ALA A 371 29.21 -19.31 -30.43
C ALA A 371 29.22 -17.90 -31.01
N THR A 372 29.00 -16.87 -30.20
CA THR A 372 28.83 -15.48 -30.64
C THR A 372 30.02 -14.56 -30.34
N GLY A 373 30.99 -15.05 -29.57
CA GLY A 373 32.12 -14.25 -29.09
C GLY A 373 31.69 -13.22 -28.06
N VAL A 374 32.41 -12.12 -27.98
CA VAL A 374 32.04 -10.98 -27.12
C VAL A 374 30.88 -10.21 -27.77
N THR A 375 29.83 -9.98 -27.01
CA THR A 375 28.67 -9.17 -27.42
C THR A 375 28.44 -8.06 -26.38
N GLY A 376 28.08 -6.86 -26.84
CA GLY A 376 27.66 -5.77 -25.99
C GLY A 376 26.30 -5.22 -26.45
N PHE A 377 25.47 -4.77 -25.52
CA PHE A 377 24.18 -4.19 -25.84
C PHE A 377 23.90 -2.91 -25.03
N VAL A 378 23.07 -2.07 -25.63
CA VAL A 378 22.43 -0.93 -24.98
C VAL A 378 20.95 -0.99 -25.31
N GLU A 379 20.12 -0.87 -24.27
CA GLU A 379 18.68 -0.81 -24.39
C GLU A 379 18.15 0.45 -23.71
N LEU A 380 17.33 1.20 -24.41
CA LEU A 380 16.64 2.36 -23.90
C LEU A 380 15.13 2.15 -24.10
N GLY A 381 14.36 2.36 -23.04
CA GLY A 381 12.91 2.25 -23.08
C GLY A 381 12.24 3.43 -22.39
N HIS A 382 11.09 3.85 -22.90
CA HIS A 382 10.25 4.84 -22.25
C HIS A 382 8.79 4.54 -22.56
N ASN A 383 7.98 4.28 -21.51
CA ASN A 383 6.58 3.83 -21.67
C ASN A 383 5.55 4.95 -21.58
N ASN A 384 5.98 6.20 -21.45
CA ASN A 384 5.09 7.37 -21.37
C ASN A 384 5.73 8.60 -22.04
N VAL A 385 6.02 8.50 -23.32
CA VAL A 385 6.68 9.56 -24.08
C VAL A 385 5.83 10.83 -24.04
N LEU A 386 6.42 11.93 -23.55
CA LEU A 386 5.77 13.24 -23.40
C LEU A 386 4.45 13.21 -22.63
N GLY A 387 4.26 12.21 -21.77
CA GLY A 387 3.06 12.05 -20.97
C GLY A 387 1.82 11.56 -21.73
N ASN A 388 1.98 11.03 -22.94
CA ASN A 388 0.86 10.60 -23.81
C ASN A 388 0.52 9.11 -23.69
N GLY A 389 1.23 8.35 -22.83
CA GLY A 389 1.07 6.89 -22.75
C GLY A 389 1.67 6.12 -23.94
N GLN A 390 2.44 6.81 -24.77
CA GLN A 390 3.16 6.22 -25.90
C GLN A 390 4.41 5.50 -25.40
N SER A 391 4.81 4.40 -26.08
CA SER A 391 6.07 3.72 -25.78
C SER A 391 7.09 3.86 -26.89
N LEU A 392 8.34 4.04 -26.51
CA LEU A 392 9.50 4.05 -27.37
C LEU A 392 10.54 3.07 -26.83
N GLN A 393 11.04 2.18 -27.70
CA GLN A 393 12.08 1.22 -27.35
C GLN A 393 13.20 1.28 -28.38
N LEU A 394 14.43 1.33 -27.94
CA LEU A 394 15.64 1.25 -28.74
C LEU A 394 16.51 0.13 -28.15
N HIS A 395 16.84 -0.86 -28.96
CA HIS A 395 17.77 -1.92 -28.61
C HIS A 395 18.91 -1.96 -29.63
N LEU A 396 20.11 -1.81 -29.17
CA LEU A 396 21.34 -1.83 -29.98
C LEU A 396 22.26 -2.91 -29.41
N GLU A 397 22.45 -3.98 -30.16
CA GLU A 397 23.38 -5.06 -29.82
C GLU A 397 24.41 -5.22 -30.91
N ARG A 398 25.68 -5.37 -30.53
CA ARG A 398 26.78 -5.65 -31.42
C ARG A 398 27.68 -6.73 -30.82
N GLY A 399 27.91 -7.74 -31.64
CA GLY A 399 28.82 -8.84 -31.32
C GLY A 399 29.78 -9.16 -32.48
N ALA A 400 30.67 -10.12 -32.25
CA ALA A 400 31.62 -10.57 -33.25
C ALA A 400 30.92 -11.26 -34.44
N THR A 401 29.82 -11.99 -34.18
CA THR A 401 29.10 -12.80 -35.17
C THR A 401 27.65 -12.35 -35.36
N SER A 402 27.13 -11.43 -34.54
CA SER A 402 25.74 -10.92 -34.61
C SER A 402 25.65 -9.45 -34.31
N ASN A 403 24.75 -8.77 -35.01
CA ASN A 403 24.31 -7.42 -34.69
C ASN A 403 22.78 -7.42 -34.70
N ASN A 404 22.19 -6.67 -33.74
CA ASN A 404 20.75 -6.52 -33.67
C ASN A 404 20.42 -5.08 -33.29
N TYR A 405 19.84 -4.33 -34.23
CA TYR A 405 19.38 -2.97 -34.03
C TYR A 405 17.88 -2.94 -34.21
N PHE A 406 17.17 -2.51 -33.18
CA PHE A 406 15.73 -2.48 -33.15
C PHE A 406 15.23 -1.16 -32.57
N LEU A 407 14.30 -0.54 -33.27
CA LEU A 407 13.59 0.66 -32.83
C LEU A 407 12.09 0.40 -32.95
N SER A 408 11.34 0.67 -31.91
CA SER A 408 9.88 0.49 -31.88
C SER A 408 9.21 1.69 -31.22
N PHE A 409 8.15 2.15 -31.84
CA PHE A 409 7.23 3.15 -31.30
C PHE A 409 5.82 2.59 -31.28
N THR A 410 5.10 2.77 -30.16
CA THR A 410 3.70 2.34 -30.04
C THR A 410 2.84 3.45 -29.51
N GLU A 411 1.78 3.78 -30.23
CA GLU A 411 0.68 4.65 -29.83
C GLU A 411 -0.53 3.77 -29.50
N PRO A 412 -0.97 3.68 -28.23
CA PRO A 412 -2.08 2.81 -27.85
C PRO A 412 -3.46 3.37 -28.23
N TRP A 413 -3.57 4.68 -28.48
CA TRP A 413 -4.83 5.38 -28.80
C TRP A 413 -4.67 6.25 -30.04
N PHE A 414 -4.51 5.61 -31.18
CA PHE A 414 -4.31 6.30 -32.45
C PHE A 414 -5.58 7.08 -32.86
N HIS A 415 -5.42 8.39 -33.10
CA HIS A 415 -6.52 9.33 -33.36
C HIS A 415 -7.59 9.35 -32.25
N ASP A 416 -7.18 9.27 -30.98
CA ASP A 416 -8.08 9.24 -29.81
C ASP A 416 -9.15 8.13 -29.88
N THR A 417 -8.85 7.03 -30.62
CA THR A 417 -9.65 5.81 -30.66
C THR A 417 -8.90 4.68 -29.93
N PRO A 418 -9.55 3.64 -29.41
CA PRO A 418 -8.89 2.51 -28.75
C PRO A 418 -8.15 1.60 -29.74
N THR A 419 -7.50 2.23 -30.72
CA THR A 419 -6.74 1.56 -31.79
C THR A 419 -5.25 1.72 -31.53
N LEU A 420 -4.56 0.62 -31.26
CA LEU A 420 -3.11 0.57 -31.13
C LEU A 420 -2.47 0.67 -32.51
N LEU A 421 -1.53 1.61 -32.67
CA LEU A 421 -0.61 1.68 -33.80
C LEU A 421 0.81 1.41 -33.30
N GLY A 422 1.44 0.34 -33.75
CA GLY A 422 2.84 0.06 -33.53
C GLY A 422 3.63 0.19 -34.85
N VAL A 423 4.79 0.84 -34.77
CA VAL A 423 5.74 0.94 -35.89
C VAL A 423 7.09 0.48 -35.39
N SER A 424 7.73 -0.42 -36.12
CA SER A 424 9.09 -0.86 -35.80
C SER A 424 10.01 -0.88 -37.03
N ALA A 425 11.29 -0.63 -36.79
CA ALA A 425 12.36 -0.77 -37.74
C ALA A 425 13.45 -1.64 -37.11
N PHE A 426 14.04 -2.51 -37.92
CA PHE A 426 15.09 -3.41 -37.45
C PHE A 426 16.17 -3.65 -38.53
N ASN A 427 17.37 -3.93 -38.03
CA ASN A 427 18.49 -4.39 -38.82
C ASN A 427 19.22 -5.45 -37.99
N THR A 428 19.09 -6.70 -38.42
CA THR A 428 19.74 -7.85 -37.78
C THR A 428 20.71 -8.49 -38.74
N ALA A 429 21.91 -8.80 -38.27
CA ALA A 429 22.90 -9.56 -39.01
C ALA A 429 23.43 -10.69 -38.13
N THR A 430 23.41 -11.89 -38.61
CA THR A 430 23.88 -13.08 -37.91
C THR A 430 24.78 -13.91 -38.79
N ASN A 431 25.97 -14.21 -38.33
CA ASN A 431 26.87 -15.16 -39.00
C ASN A 431 26.42 -16.58 -38.67
N ARG A 432 26.18 -17.35 -39.73
CA ARG A 432 26.05 -18.80 -39.70
C ARG A 432 27.38 -19.43 -40.09
N ASP A 433 27.50 -20.73 -40.00
CA ASP A 433 28.78 -21.42 -40.27
C ASP A 433 29.34 -21.11 -41.69
N LEU A 434 28.48 -20.97 -42.66
CA LEU A 434 28.85 -20.79 -44.08
C LEU A 434 28.51 -19.43 -44.66
N TYR A 435 27.60 -18.67 -44.05
CA TYR A 435 27.09 -17.42 -44.58
C TYR A 435 26.71 -16.42 -43.48
N ARG A 436 26.65 -15.18 -43.86
CA ARG A 436 26.06 -14.11 -43.07
C ARG A 436 24.67 -13.81 -43.60
N GLU A 437 23.69 -13.89 -42.72
CA GLU A 437 22.32 -13.48 -42.99
C GLU A 437 22.09 -12.08 -42.45
N THR A 438 21.73 -11.15 -43.34
CA THR A 438 21.37 -9.77 -42.97
C THR A 438 19.90 -9.54 -43.29
N ARG A 439 19.12 -9.08 -42.29
CA ARG A 439 17.71 -8.73 -42.42
C ARG A 439 17.51 -7.27 -42.06
N VAL A 440 16.98 -6.50 -43.00
CA VAL A 440 16.65 -5.08 -42.79
C VAL A 440 15.20 -4.88 -43.16
N GLY A 441 14.43 -4.34 -42.23
CA GLY A 441 13.01 -4.17 -42.49
C GLY A 441 12.30 -3.34 -41.44
N GLY A 442 10.99 -3.37 -41.56
CA GLY A 442 10.09 -2.74 -40.58
C GLY A 442 8.74 -3.43 -40.54
N SER A 443 7.97 -3.12 -39.53
CA SER A 443 6.60 -3.59 -39.43
C SER A 443 5.65 -2.49 -38.95
N VAL A 444 4.41 -2.62 -39.38
CA VAL A 444 3.29 -1.79 -38.85
C VAL A 444 2.27 -2.75 -38.25
N ARG A 445 1.89 -2.46 -37.01
CA ARG A 445 0.92 -3.23 -36.25
C ARG A 445 -0.29 -2.36 -35.96
N LEU A 446 -1.48 -2.87 -36.26
CA LEU A 446 -2.74 -2.28 -35.85
C LEU A 446 -3.45 -3.26 -34.93
N GLY A 447 -3.93 -2.75 -33.78
CA GLY A 447 -4.62 -3.56 -32.79
C GLY A 447 -5.87 -2.84 -32.28
N ARG A 448 -6.93 -3.59 -31.96
CA ARG A 448 -8.18 -3.04 -31.42
C ARG A 448 -8.81 -4.00 -30.41
N PRO A 449 -9.48 -3.50 -29.35
CA PRO A 449 -10.35 -4.31 -28.52
C PRO A 449 -11.44 -4.97 -29.37
N LEU A 450 -11.74 -6.22 -29.11
CA LEU A 450 -12.83 -6.96 -29.75
C LEU A 450 -14.10 -6.84 -28.90
N PRO A 451 -15.30 -6.79 -29.51
CA PRO A 451 -16.55 -6.71 -28.77
C PRO A 451 -16.89 -8.01 -28.02
N TRP A 452 -16.27 -9.12 -28.38
CA TRP A 452 -16.45 -10.43 -27.76
C TRP A 452 -15.28 -11.36 -28.14
N PRO A 453 -14.82 -12.22 -27.20
CA PRO A 453 -15.09 -12.21 -25.76
C PRO A 453 -14.60 -10.94 -25.05
N ASP A 454 -15.17 -10.60 -23.88
CA ASP A 454 -14.72 -9.46 -23.08
C ASP A 454 -13.22 -9.52 -22.84
N PHE A 455 -12.56 -8.36 -22.80
CA PHE A 455 -11.11 -8.18 -22.60
C PHE A 455 -10.21 -8.76 -23.72
N SER A 456 -10.79 -9.16 -24.86
CA SER A 456 -10.05 -9.65 -25.99
C SER A 456 -9.55 -8.51 -26.88
N ARG A 457 -8.35 -8.68 -27.46
CA ARG A 457 -7.80 -7.75 -28.45
C ARG A 457 -7.36 -8.50 -29.70
N GLY A 458 -7.75 -8.02 -30.86
CA GLY A 458 -7.24 -8.48 -32.14
C GLY A 458 -6.13 -7.56 -32.63
N SER A 459 -5.12 -8.10 -33.30
CA SER A 459 -4.11 -7.28 -33.98
C SER A 459 -3.68 -7.91 -35.29
N ILE A 460 -3.37 -7.06 -36.29
CA ILE A 460 -2.80 -7.41 -37.57
C ILE A 460 -1.44 -6.72 -37.65
N THR A 461 -0.42 -7.47 -38.06
CA THR A 461 0.93 -6.94 -38.23
C THR A 461 1.39 -7.21 -39.65
N TYR A 462 1.63 -6.16 -40.41
CA TYR A 462 2.29 -6.24 -41.70
C TYR A 462 3.79 -5.99 -41.51
N ARG A 463 4.61 -6.91 -41.98
CA ARG A 463 6.07 -6.85 -41.96
C ARG A 463 6.63 -6.87 -43.38
N LEU A 464 7.56 -5.96 -43.67
CA LEU A 464 8.32 -5.92 -44.90
C LEU A 464 9.81 -6.01 -44.55
N GLU A 465 10.50 -6.96 -45.10
CA GLU A 465 11.93 -7.14 -44.86
C GLU A 465 12.69 -7.54 -46.11
N GLY A 466 13.92 -7.08 -46.22
CA GLY A 466 14.88 -7.53 -47.19
C GLY A 466 15.90 -8.44 -46.53
N VAL A 467 16.10 -9.60 -47.11
CA VAL A 467 17.05 -10.62 -46.64
C VAL A 467 18.20 -10.70 -47.62
N THR A 468 19.44 -10.58 -47.14
CA THR A 468 20.65 -10.76 -47.95
C THR A 468 21.49 -11.88 -47.33
N LEU A 469 22.00 -12.77 -48.18
CA LEU A 469 22.89 -13.85 -47.79
C LEU A 469 24.27 -13.63 -48.40
N ASP A 470 25.28 -13.43 -47.56
CA ASP A 470 26.66 -13.24 -47.97
C ASP A 470 27.52 -14.45 -47.54
N SER A 471 28.34 -14.98 -48.41
CA SER A 471 29.25 -16.09 -48.08
C SER A 471 30.38 -15.61 -47.15
N LEU A 472 30.59 -16.33 -46.03
CA LEU A 472 31.64 -16.03 -45.07
C LEU A 472 32.99 -16.69 -45.36
N ALA A 473 33.01 -17.76 -46.18
CA ALA A 473 34.19 -18.52 -46.43
C ALA A 473 34.27 -18.95 -47.89
N THR A 474 35.44 -19.40 -48.30
CA THR A 474 35.60 -20.15 -49.56
C THR A 474 34.86 -21.49 -49.42
N LEU A 475 33.67 -21.55 -49.99
CA LEU A 475 32.82 -22.75 -49.92
C LEU A 475 33.51 -23.96 -50.53
N SER A 476 33.51 -25.08 -49.83
CA SER A 476 33.92 -26.38 -50.39
C SER A 476 33.00 -26.82 -51.56
N LEU A 477 33.42 -27.75 -52.39
CA LEU A 477 32.57 -28.23 -53.43
C LEU A 477 31.26 -28.84 -52.89
N ALA A 478 31.32 -29.51 -51.73
CA ALA A 478 30.14 -30.07 -51.07
C ALA A 478 29.19 -29.00 -50.63
N ASP A 479 29.70 -27.92 -50.03
CA ASP A 479 28.88 -26.78 -49.58
C ASP A 479 28.23 -26.06 -50.77
N ARG A 480 28.96 -25.91 -51.89
CA ARG A 480 28.43 -25.32 -53.12
C ARG A 480 27.29 -26.14 -53.70
N ILE A 481 27.39 -27.49 -53.67
CA ILE A 481 26.33 -28.40 -54.11
C ILE A 481 25.12 -28.27 -53.13
N ALA A 482 25.35 -28.29 -51.81
CA ALA A 482 24.30 -28.21 -50.82
C ALA A 482 23.55 -26.84 -50.87
N LEU A 483 24.24 -25.78 -51.25
CA LEU A 483 23.71 -24.43 -51.38
C LEU A 483 23.45 -24.04 -52.85
N ALA A 484 23.42 -24.99 -53.75
CA ALA A 484 23.10 -24.75 -55.15
C ALA A 484 21.70 -24.11 -55.30
N GLY A 485 21.63 -22.97 -55.95
CA GLY A 485 20.40 -22.18 -56.06
C GLY A 485 20.29 -20.98 -55.08
N THR A 486 21.19 -20.88 -54.09
CA THR A 486 21.24 -19.69 -53.23
C THR A 486 21.75 -18.48 -54.00
N GLN A 487 20.98 -17.39 -53.99
CA GLN A 487 21.37 -16.11 -54.61
C GLN A 487 22.22 -15.30 -53.59
N TRP A 488 23.54 -15.39 -53.75
CA TRP A 488 24.49 -14.69 -52.91
C TRP A 488 24.53 -13.19 -53.23
N GLY A 489 24.60 -12.34 -52.19
CA GLY A 489 24.72 -10.90 -52.35
C GLY A 489 23.46 -10.23 -52.92
N GLN A 490 22.42 -10.98 -53.26
CA GLN A 490 21.15 -10.43 -53.75
C GLN A 490 20.18 -10.25 -52.58
N ARG A 491 19.46 -9.14 -52.62
CA ARG A 491 18.42 -8.82 -51.62
C ARG A 491 17.09 -9.44 -52.06
N ALA A 492 16.63 -10.46 -51.35
CA ALA A 492 15.26 -10.95 -51.47
C ALA A 492 14.33 -10.12 -50.59
N THR A 493 13.21 -9.64 -51.12
CA THR A 493 12.21 -8.88 -50.35
C THR A 493 11.06 -9.81 -50.04
N THR A 494 10.73 -9.93 -48.76
CA THR A 494 9.60 -10.72 -48.28
C THR A 494 8.62 -9.85 -47.54
N SER A 495 7.33 -10.17 -47.64
CA SER A 495 6.28 -9.56 -46.86
C SER A 495 5.46 -10.62 -46.16
N SER A 496 4.99 -10.33 -44.97
CA SER A 496 4.10 -11.19 -44.17
C SER A 496 3.05 -10.38 -43.42
N ILE A 497 1.91 -10.99 -43.24
CA ILE A 497 0.78 -10.44 -42.50
C ILE A 497 0.53 -11.31 -41.27
#